data_d4e0acbbeb947ac73fcd125e36ab2a40
#
_entry.id   d4e0acbbeb947ac73fcd125e36ab2a40
#
_cell.length_a   1.000
_cell.length_b   1.000
_cell.length_c   1.000
_cell.angle_alpha   90.00
_cell.angle_beta   90.00
_cell.angle_gamma   90.00
#
_symmetry.space_group_name_H-M   'P 1'
#
loop_
_entity.id
_entity.type
_entity.pdbx_description
1 polymer ?
#
loop_
_entity_poly.entity_id
_entity_poly.type
_entity_poly.pdbx_seq_one_letter_code
_entity_poly.pdbx_strand_id
1 'polypeptide(L)'
;YVAGQNHIPYYDSPYVNDPHDVSIKLQDEWLTELLKKEAYILSGDKVSDLEKVYIQEYLHYFNAPIDQYVNIMRSGVPMKNSSILPRKEFDEQLGDSYPIPRRFAVMEPLESDQLHDITIAAYKAQGYTYQGTNAKNPQVLHDERVWMDKENPDFGNGPKN
;
A
#
# COMPACT_ATOMS: atom_id res chain seq x y z
N TYR A 1 16.83 -6.53 -4.49
CA TYR A 1 18.14 -7.18 -4.47
C TYR A 1 18.06 -8.62 -3.98
N VAL A 2 17.39 -8.87 -2.85
CA VAL A 2 17.17 -10.21 -2.31
C VAL A 2 16.41 -11.10 -3.29
N ALA A 3 15.45 -10.53 -4.03
CA ALA A 3 14.71 -11.24 -5.08
C ALA A 3 15.59 -11.60 -6.29
N GLY A 4 16.65 -10.83 -6.56
CA GLY A 4 17.60 -11.13 -7.63
C GLY A 4 18.62 -12.22 -7.29
N GLN A 5 18.87 -12.46 -6.01
CA GLN A 5 19.76 -13.53 -5.55
C GLN A 5 19.05 -14.86 -5.35
N ASN A 6 17.78 -14.81 -5.03
CA ASN A 6 16.95 -16.00 -4.95
C ASN A 6 16.42 -16.29 -6.35
N HIS A 7 16.85 -17.39 -6.94
CA HIS A 7 16.21 -17.96 -8.11
C HIS A 7 14.69 -17.86 -7.90
N ILE A 8 14.04 -17.04 -8.70
CA ILE A 8 12.58 -16.97 -8.64
C ILE A 8 12.11 -18.26 -9.31
N PRO A 9 11.57 -19.25 -8.55
CA PRO A 9 11.24 -20.58 -9.09
C PRO A 9 10.27 -20.51 -10.27
N TYR A 10 9.61 -19.37 -10.44
CA TYR A 10 8.68 -19.10 -11.52
C TYR A 10 9.33 -19.15 -12.91
N TYR A 11 10.62 -18.80 -13.03
CA TYR A 11 11.34 -18.83 -14.32
C TYR A 11 11.93 -20.19 -14.66
N ASP A 12 12.03 -21.09 -13.70
CA ASP A 12 12.41 -22.48 -13.89
C ASP A 12 11.20 -23.42 -14.03
N SER A 13 9.99 -22.87 -14.17
CA SER A 13 8.77 -23.65 -14.33
C SER A 13 8.80 -24.42 -15.64
N PRO A 14 8.53 -25.75 -15.62
CA PRO A 14 8.46 -26.57 -16.84
C PRO A 14 7.32 -26.18 -17.79
N TYR A 15 6.48 -25.22 -17.39
CA TYR A 15 5.42 -24.65 -18.22
C TYR A 15 5.90 -23.46 -19.07
N VAL A 16 7.12 -22.97 -18.89
CA VAL A 16 7.78 -21.94 -19.69
C VAL A 16 8.73 -22.62 -20.70
N ASN A 17 8.31 -23.68 -21.32
CA ASN A 17 9.05 -24.38 -22.39
C ASN A 17 8.56 -23.94 -23.78
N ASP A 18 8.56 -22.63 -24.02
CA ASP A 18 8.55 -22.14 -25.39
C ASP A 18 9.99 -22.19 -25.92
N PRO A 19 10.29 -22.87 -27.06
CA PRO A 19 11.60 -22.81 -27.67
C PRO A 19 12.03 -21.40 -28.11
N HIS A 20 11.11 -20.43 -28.05
CA HIS A 20 11.37 -19.01 -28.20
C HIS A 20 11.53 -18.28 -26.86
N ASP A 21 11.40 -18.99 -25.74
CA ASP A 21 11.63 -18.42 -24.43
C ASP A 21 13.13 -18.19 -24.23
N VAL A 22 13.52 -16.97 -24.51
CA VAL A 22 14.80 -16.45 -24.04
C VAL A 22 14.67 -16.41 -22.53
N SER A 23 15.13 -17.46 -21.85
CA SER A 23 15.19 -17.48 -20.39
C SER A 23 15.87 -16.18 -19.93
N ILE A 24 15.06 -15.28 -19.39
CA ILE A 24 15.55 -14.01 -18.83
C ILE A 24 16.31 -14.39 -17.56
N LYS A 25 17.54 -14.87 -17.72
CA LYS A 25 18.47 -14.98 -16.60
C LYS A 25 18.88 -13.56 -16.25
N LEU A 26 18.67 -13.18 -15.00
CA LEU A 26 19.21 -11.94 -14.45
C LEU A 26 20.73 -11.99 -14.65
N GLN A 27 21.23 -11.14 -15.56
CA GLN A 27 22.66 -11.00 -15.82
C GLN A 27 23.26 -10.11 -14.75
N ASP A 28 24.45 -10.46 -14.29
CA ASP A 28 25.15 -9.69 -13.23
C ASP A 28 25.40 -8.24 -13.65
N GLU A 29 25.58 -8.00 -14.95
CA GLU A 29 25.72 -6.66 -15.51
C GLU A 29 24.45 -5.82 -15.31
N TRP A 30 23.29 -6.40 -15.57
CA TRP A 30 22.01 -5.70 -15.38
C TRP A 30 21.76 -5.37 -13.92
N LEU A 31 22.11 -6.27 -13.01
CA LEU A 31 22.02 -6.04 -11.59
C LEU A 31 22.96 -4.93 -11.15
N THR A 32 24.19 -4.94 -11.64
CA THR A 32 25.19 -3.90 -11.37
C THR A 32 24.71 -2.53 -11.85
N GLU A 33 24.14 -2.45 -13.05
CA GLU A 33 23.58 -1.21 -13.59
C GLU A 33 22.33 -0.74 -12.82
N LEU A 34 21.48 -1.69 -12.39
CA LEU A 34 20.31 -1.38 -11.59
C LEU A 34 20.70 -0.75 -10.24
N LEU A 35 21.69 -1.32 -9.57
CA LEU A 35 22.16 -0.86 -8.26
C LEU A 35 22.83 0.52 -8.30
N LYS A 36 23.24 1.00 -9.46
CA LYS A 36 23.77 2.37 -9.65
C LYS A 36 22.68 3.44 -9.73
N LYS A 37 21.42 3.04 -9.90
CA LYS A 37 20.31 4.00 -9.98
C LYS A 37 20.03 4.63 -8.63
N GLU A 38 19.60 5.89 -8.63
CA GLU A 38 19.29 6.67 -7.43
C GLU A 38 18.33 5.94 -6.46
N ALA A 39 17.38 5.20 -7.00
CA ALA A 39 16.42 4.42 -6.22
C ALA A 39 17.04 3.35 -5.29
N TYR A 40 18.31 2.97 -5.54
CA TYR A 40 19.01 1.93 -4.78
C TYR A 40 20.21 2.45 -3.99
N ILE A 41 20.59 3.72 -4.18
CA ILE A 41 21.71 4.33 -3.45
C ILE A 41 21.19 5.01 -2.21
N LEU A 42 21.67 4.58 -1.03
CA LEU A 42 21.36 5.23 0.23
C LEU A 42 22.11 6.56 0.32
N SER A 43 21.40 7.61 0.71
CA SER A 43 21.92 8.98 0.79
C SER A 43 22.47 9.33 2.18
N GLY A 44 22.10 8.55 3.20
CA GLY A 44 22.33 8.86 4.61
C GLY A 44 21.25 9.74 5.23
N ASP A 45 20.31 10.27 4.42
CA ASP A 45 19.11 10.89 4.95
C ASP A 45 18.06 9.85 5.26
N LYS A 46 17.67 9.76 6.53
CA LYS A 46 16.80 8.70 7.04
C LYS A 46 15.45 8.61 6.32
N VAL A 47 14.81 9.75 6.04
CA VAL A 47 13.47 9.76 5.41
C VAL A 47 13.56 9.33 3.96
N SER A 48 14.54 9.87 3.23
CA SER A 48 14.79 9.50 1.83
C SER A 48 15.17 8.02 1.69
N ASP A 49 16.00 7.52 2.58
CA ASP A 49 16.46 6.14 2.53
C ASP A 49 15.33 5.16 2.91
N LEU A 50 14.49 5.52 3.88
CA LEU A 50 13.29 4.75 4.22
C LEU A 50 12.28 4.75 3.07
N GLU A 51 12.10 5.87 2.37
CA GLU A 51 11.26 5.92 1.16
C GLU A 51 11.72 4.88 0.14
N LYS A 52 13.02 4.81 -0.14
CA LYS A 52 13.59 3.85 -1.08
C LYS A 52 13.29 2.40 -0.69
N VAL A 53 13.46 2.07 0.59
CA VAL A 53 13.15 0.74 1.12
C VAL A 53 11.66 0.42 0.96
N TYR A 54 10.78 1.32 1.36
CA TYR A 54 9.33 1.11 1.24
C TYR A 54 8.83 1.06 -0.20
N ILE A 55 9.48 1.75 -1.13
CA ILE A 55 9.19 1.59 -2.56
C ILE A 55 9.53 0.17 -3.02
N GLN A 56 10.65 -0.41 -2.57
CA GLN A 56 11.01 -1.79 -2.92
C GLN A 56 10.00 -2.79 -2.33
N GLU A 57 9.57 -2.58 -1.09
CA GLU A 57 8.51 -3.39 -0.47
C GLU A 57 7.18 -3.25 -1.24
N TYR A 58 6.81 -2.03 -1.61
CA TYR A 58 5.61 -1.77 -2.41
C TYR A 58 5.63 -2.54 -3.75
N LEU A 59 6.76 -2.53 -4.44
CA LEU A 59 6.94 -3.27 -5.69
C LEU A 59 6.96 -4.79 -5.46
N HIS A 60 7.55 -5.25 -4.35
CA HIS A 60 7.56 -6.66 -3.99
C HIS A 60 6.13 -7.21 -3.77
N TYR A 61 5.27 -6.42 -3.15
CA TYR A 61 3.87 -6.79 -2.89
C TYR A 61 2.93 -6.58 -4.09
N PHE A 62 3.44 -6.33 -5.29
CA PHE A 62 2.61 -6.09 -6.47
C PHE A 62 1.57 -7.19 -6.72
N ASN A 63 1.91 -8.44 -6.46
CA ASN A 63 1.02 -9.59 -6.59
C ASN A 63 0.26 -9.95 -5.28
N ALA A 64 0.44 -9.16 -4.23
CA ALA A 64 -0.19 -9.35 -2.92
C ALA A 64 -0.90 -8.05 -2.49
N PRO A 65 -2.08 -7.74 -3.07
CA PRO A 65 -2.71 -6.41 -2.93
C PRO A 65 -3.08 -6.06 -1.48
N ILE A 66 -3.36 -7.04 -0.63
CA ILE A 66 -3.65 -6.79 0.79
C ILE A 66 -2.38 -6.34 1.51
N ASP A 67 -1.26 -7.03 1.30
CA ASP A 67 0.02 -6.69 1.92
C ASP A 67 0.53 -5.35 1.38
N GLN A 68 0.36 -5.09 0.08
CA GLN A 68 0.67 -3.81 -0.52
C GLN A 68 -0.14 -2.68 0.10
N TYR A 69 -1.45 -2.88 0.31
CA TYR A 69 -2.31 -1.90 0.97
C TYR A 69 -1.87 -1.63 2.42
N VAL A 70 -1.54 -2.68 3.18
CA VAL A 70 -1.02 -2.54 4.55
C VAL A 70 0.31 -1.80 4.56
N ASN A 71 1.19 -2.09 3.61
CA ASN A 71 2.47 -1.37 3.47
C ASN A 71 2.26 0.12 3.23
N ILE A 72 1.36 0.49 2.31
CA ILE A 72 0.99 1.89 2.04
C ILE A 72 0.44 2.57 3.31
N MET A 73 -0.43 1.89 4.04
CA MET A 73 -1.01 2.44 5.27
C MET A 73 0.03 2.72 6.34
N ARG A 74 1.03 1.84 6.47
CA ARG A 74 2.07 1.95 7.50
C ARG A 74 3.15 2.95 7.15
N SER A 75 3.53 3.01 5.89
CA SER A 75 4.68 3.79 5.41
C SER A 75 4.32 5.18 4.86
N GLY A 76 3.09 5.35 4.33
CA GLY A 76 2.72 6.53 3.56
C GLY A 76 3.40 6.62 2.18
N VAL A 77 4.03 5.54 1.72
CA VAL A 77 4.75 5.44 0.44
C VAL A 77 3.90 4.63 -0.55
N PRO A 78 3.85 4.99 -1.84
CA PRO A 78 4.61 6.04 -2.54
C PRO A 78 4.23 7.47 -2.16
N MET A 79 5.23 8.37 -2.12
CA MET A 79 5.01 9.78 -1.79
C MET A 79 4.45 10.56 -2.97
N LYS A 80 3.64 11.60 -2.70
CA LYS A 80 3.07 12.47 -3.73
C LYS A 80 4.13 13.12 -4.60
N ASN A 81 5.23 13.54 -4.00
CA ASN A 81 6.32 14.27 -4.65
C ASN A 81 7.61 13.43 -4.77
N SER A 82 7.49 12.11 -4.81
CA SER A 82 8.65 11.24 -4.96
C SER A 82 9.35 11.47 -6.30
N SER A 83 10.67 11.58 -6.29
CA SER A 83 11.49 11.58 -7.51
C SER A 83 11.64 10.19 -8.13
N ILE A 84 11.39 9.14 -7.34
CA ILE A 84 11.60 7.74 -7.71
C ILE A 84 10.31 7.12 -8.24
N LEU A 85 9.24 7.19 -7.44
CA LEU A 85 7.92 6.65 -7.77
C LEU A 85 6.84 7.60 -7.25
N PRO A 86 6.52 8.68 -7.99
CA PRO A 86 5.50 9.62 -7.56
C PRO A 86 4.13 8.93 -7.53
N ARG A 87 3.40 9.13 -6.45
CA ARG A 87 2.03 8.69 -6.36
C ARG A 87 1.18 9.50 -7.33
N LYS A 88 0.63 8.83 -8.31
CA LYS A 88 -0.45 9.40 -9.13
C LYS A 88 -1.78 9.13 -8.43
N GLU A 89 -2.58 10.16 -8.26
CA GLU A 89 -3.93 10.01 -7.77
C GLU A 89 -4.78 9.28 -8.81
N PHE A 90 -5.66 8.42 -8.34
CA PHE A 90 -6.20 7.28 -9.10
C PHE A 90 -7.09 7.66 -10.29
N ASP A 91 -7.55 8.90 -10.39
CA ASP A 91 -8.40 9.28 -11.51
C ASP A 91 -8.40 10.80 -11.72
N GLU A 92 -7.89 11.24 -12.85
CA GLU A 92 -8.00 12.62 -13.30
C GLU A 92 -9.48 13.05 -13.46
N GLN A 93 -10.40 12.08 -13.65
CA GLN A 93 -11.84 12.34 -13.78
C GLN A 93 -12.53 12.51 -12.43
N LEU A 94 -12.03 11.87 -11.37
CA LEU A 94 -12.57 11.99 -10.00
C LEU A 94 -11.89 13.11 -9.19
N GLY A 95 -10.81 13.67 -9.70
CA GLY A 95 -10.06 14.75 -9.07
C GLY A 95 -9.30 14.31 -7.81
N ASP A 96 -8.62 15.27 -7.18
CA ASP A 96 -7.84 15.10 -5.93
C ASP A 96 -8.66 14.68 -4.71
N SER A 97 -9.95 14.48 -4.88
CA SER A 97 -10.93 14.34 -3.80
C SER A 97 -11.31 12.90 -3.46
N TYR A 98 -10.62 11.89 -4.02
CA TYR A 98 -10.92 10.49 -3.68
C TYR A 98 -9.85 9.91 -2.75
N PRO A 99 -9.97 10.13 -1.45
CA PRO A 99 -8.99 9.61 -0.49
C PRO A 99 -9.07 8.08 -0.44
N ILE A 100 -7.91 7.43 -0.28
CA ILE A 100 -7.86 5.99 -0.09
C ILE A 100 -8.47 5.67 1.28
N PRO A 101 -9.50 4.81 1.37
CA PRO A 101 -10.10 4.43 2.64
C PRO A 101 -9.08 3.81 3.59
N ARG A 102 -9.10 4.22 4.85
CA ARG A 102 -8.23 3.69 5.91
C ARG A 102 -8.93 2.68 6.80
N ARG A 103 -10.23 2.53 6.62
CA ARG A 103 -11.05 1.48 7.23
C ARG A 103 -12.15 1.03 6.27
N PHE A 104 -12.68 -0.14 6.51
CA PHE A 104 -13.89 -0.59 5.83
C PHE A 104 -15.14 0.11 6.37
N ALA A 105 -16.17 0.20 5.52
CA ALA A 105 -17.48 0.60 5.96
C ALA A 105 -18.02 -0.43 6.96
N VAL A 106 -18.61 0.04 8.06
CA VAL A 106 -19.33 -0.79 8.99
C VAL A 106 -20.81 -0.81 8.60
N MET A 107 -21.47 -1.94 8.83
CA MET A 107 -22.90 -2.07 8.54
C MET A 107 -23.70 -1.61 9.75
N GLU A 108 -24.79 -0.88 9.49
CA GLU A 108 -25.79 -0.58 10.51
C GLU A 108 -26.48 -1.91 10.93
N PRO A 109 -26.43 -2.29 12.21
CA PRO A 109 -27.09 -3.51 12.64
C PRO A 109 -28.61 -3.34 12.58
N LEU A 110 -29.33 -4.43 12.34
CA LEU A 110 -30.80 -4.42 12.38
C LEU A 110 -31.27 -4.26 13.82
N GLU A 111 -32.37 -3.52 14.01
CA GLU A 111 -33.00 -3.34 15.36
C GLU A 111 -33.42 -4.67 15.99
N SER A 112 -33.68 -5.70 15.18
CA SER A 112 -34.00 -7.05 15.60
C SER A 112 -32.79 -7.90 16.01
N ASP A 113 -31.56 -7.38 15.79
CA ASP A 113 -30.34 -8.10 16.16
C ASP A 113 -30.14 -8.08 17.67
N GLN A 114 -29.91 -9.25 18.26
CA GLN A 114 -29.66 -9.38 19.71
C GLN A 114 -28.47 -8.56 20.20
N LEU A 115 -27.52 -8.28 19.31
CA LEU A 115 -26.30 -7.51 19.61
C LEU A 115 -26.38 -6.05 19.15
N HIS A 116 -27.55 -5.58 18.70
CA HIS A 116 -27.75 -4.24 18.18
C HIS A 116 -27.13 -3.16 19.07
N ASP A 117 -27.58 -3.07 20.33
CA ASP A 117 -27.17 -2.01 21.25
C ASP A 117 -25.66 -2.05 21.57
N ILE A 118 -25.11 -3.26 21.71
CA ILE A 118 -23.68 -3.48 21.96
C ILE A 118 -22.86 -3.02 20.74
N THR A 119 -23.31 -3.37 19.55
CA THR A 119 -22.65 -2.99 18.29
C THR A 119 -22.67 -1.48 18.09
N ILE A 120 -23.82 -0.84 18.31
CA ILE A 120 -23.96 0.62 18.25
C ILE A 120 -23.04 1.32 19.28
N ALA A 121 -23.01 0.79 20.50
CA ALA A 121 -22.14 1.33 21.54
C ALA A 121 -20.65 1.21 21.15
N ALA A 122 -20.26 0.09 20.55
CA ALA A 122 -18.89 -0.12 20.07
C ALA A 122 -18.51 0.85 18.93
N TYR A 123 -19.40 1.09 17.96
CA TYR A 123 -19.17 2.05 16.89
C TYR A 123 -19.02 3.47 17.43
N LYS A 124 -19.91 3.88 18.36
CA LYS A 124 -19.82 5.20 19.01
C LYS A 124 -18.54 5.37 19.81
N ALA A 125 -18.12 4.33 20.55
CA ALA A 125 -16.89 4.36 21.33
C ALA A 125 -15.64 4.51 20.44
N GLN A 126 -15.67 4.00 19.21
CA GLN A 126 -14.59 4.14 18.24
C GLN A 126 -14.71 5.40 17.38
N GLY A 127 -15.82 6.14 17.47
CA GLY A 127 -16.08 7.32 16.66
C GLY A 127 -16.44 7.01 15.22
N TYR A 128 -17.02 5.83 14.93
CA TYR A 128 -17.33 5.43 13.57
C TYR A 128 -18.72 5.91 13.12
N THR A 129 -18.77 6.44 11.93
CA THR A 129 -20.03 6.71 11.20
C THR A 129 -20.55 5.40 10.61
N TYR A 130 -21.75 5.01 11.00
CA TYR A 130 -22.37 3.73 10.62
C TYR A 130 -23.74 3.89 9.95
N GLN A 131 -24.34 5.08 9.99
CA GLN A 131 -25.70 5.31 9.48
C GLN A 131 -25.72 5.92 8.07
N GLY A 132 -26.64 5.44 7.25
CA GLY A 132 -26.98 5.99 5.97
C GLY A 132 -25.84 5.97 4.94
N THR A 133 -25.91 6.87 3.98
CA THR A 133 -24.92 7.00 2.91
C THR A 133 -23.55 7.47 3.40
N ASN A 134 -23.52 8.20 4.52
CA ASN A 134 -22.26 8.70 5.09
C ASN A 134 -21.35 7.57 5.58
N ALA A 135 -21.89 6.43 6.00
CA ALA A 135 -21.11 5.27 6.40
C ALA A 135 -20.19 4.72 5.28
N LYS A 136 -20.49 5.04 4.02
CA LYS A 136 -19.73 4.62 2.83
C LYS A 136 -19.00 5.79 2.15
N ASN A 137 -19.05 6.99 2.73
CA ASN A 137 -18.38 8.15 2.17
C ASN A 137 -16.85 7.95 2.22
N PRO A 138 -16.13 8.04 1.08
CA PRO A 138 -14.67 7.83 1.03
C PRO A 138 -13.89 8.72 1.99
N GLN A 139 -14.30 9.99 2.17
CA GLN A 139 -13.65 10.89 3.11
C GLN A 139 -13.82 10.42 4.55
N VAL A 140 -15.02 10.00 4.93
CA VAL A 140 -15.30 9.44 6.27
C VAL A 140 -14.48 8.18 6.52
N LEU A 141 -14.39 7.27 5.52
CA LEU A 141 -13.60 6.05 5.61
C LEU A 141 -12.09 6.32 5.67
N HIS A 142 -11.64 7.46 5.14
CA HIS A 142 -10.25 7.90 5.24
C HIS A 142 -9.95 8.52 6.61
N ASP A 143 -10.82 9.38 7.12
CA ASP A 143 -10.58 10.17 8.32
C ASP A 143 -10.77 9.36 9.60
N GLU A 144 -11.73 8.44 9.61
CA GLU A 144 -12.04 7.59 10.76
C GLU A 144 -11.14 6.35 10.79
N ARG A 145 -9.94 6.50 11.32
CA ARG A 145 -8.93 5.44 11.36
C ARG A 145 -9.19 4.43 12.48
N VAL A 146 -8.86 3.18 12.22
CA VAL A 146 -8.77 2.15 13.27
C VAL A 146 -7.65 2.51 14.25
N TRP A 147 -7.76 2.04 15.51
CA TRP A 147 -6.84 2.42 16.58
C TRP A 147 -5.35 2.18 16.25
N MET A 148 -5.05 1.08 15.54
CA MET A 148 -3.68 0.71 15.15
C MET A 148 -3.11 1.58 14.02
N ASP A 149 -3.96 2.34 13.33
CA ASP A 149 -3.59 3.19 12.19
C ASP A 149 -3.51 4.68 12.55
N LYS A 150 -3.92 5.08 13.75
CA LYS A 150 -4.02 6.49 14.16
C LYS A 150 -2.69 7.23 14.07
N GLU A 151 -1.59 6.54 14.39
CA GLU A 151 -0.25 7.13 14.40
C GLU A 151 0.50 6.98 13.06
N ASN A 152 -0.07 6.25 12.11
CA ASN A 152 0.57 6.07 10.81
C ASN A 152 0.54 7.37 9.98
N PRO A 153 1.47 7.56 9.04
CA PRO A 153 1.45 8.72 8.16
C PRO A 153 0.26 8.68 7.21
N ASP A 154 -0.13 9.84 6.69
CA ASP A 154 -1.09 9.90 5.60
C ASP A 154 -0.48 9.35 4.31
N PHE A 155 -1.34 8.83 3.43
CA PHE A 155 -0.89 8.38 2.12
C PHE A 155 -0.20 9.51 1.36
N GLY A 156 0.95 9.18 0.80
CA GLY A 156 1.74 10.11 0.00
C GLY A 156 2.54 11.14 0.79
N ASN A 157 2.51 11.10 2.14
CA ASN A 157 3.32 11.98 2.99
C ASN A 157 4.64 11.35 3.42
N GLY A 158 4.84 10.08 3.11
CA GLY A 158 6.06 9.35 3.41
C GLY A 158 6.20 8.91 4.86
N PRO A 159 7.30 8.24 5.19
CA PRO A 159 7.53 7.70 6.52
C PRO A 159 7.70 8.80 7.56
N LYS A 160 7.18 8.55 8.75
CA LYS A 160 7.46 9.42 9.92
C LYS A 160 8.88 9.18 10.43
N ASN A 161 9.49 10.25 10.92
CA ASN A 161 10.79 10.22 11.58
C ASN A 161 10.78 9.44 12.91
#